data_3f08d19694b9603450897a4620489acc
#
_entry.id   3f08d19694b9603450897a4620489acc
#
_cell.length_a   1.000
_cell.length_b   1.000
_cell.length_c   1.000
_cell.angle_alpha   90.00
_cell.angle_beta   90.00
_cell.angle_gamma   90.00
#
_symmetry.space_group_name_H-M   'P 1'
#
loop_
_entity.id
_entity.type
_entity.pdbx_description
1 polymer ?
#
loop_
_entity_poly.entity_id
_entity_poly.type
_entity_poly.pdbx_seq_one_letter_code
_entity_poly.pdbx_strand_id
1 'polypeptide(L)'
;MPDCAVWTGRTIEEFRAKASGVGILSYSANDDIRSLKSLILYGLKGIAAYAEHAAVLGYYDDEITAFMIKALASVPKELSADELTAMVIKTGETAVKTMALLDRANTETYGKPEITKVFKVSEGWSFVRFDDMMV
;
A
#
# COMPACT_ATOMS: atom_id res chain seq x y z
N MET A 1 11.11 26.68 -4.42
CA MET A 1 11.23 25.26 -4.83
C MET A 1 11.76 24.45 -3.65
N PRO A 2 11.26 23.24 -3.37
CA PRO A 2 11.80 22.43 -2.29
C PRO A 2 13.27 22.09 -2.55
N ASP A 3 14.03 21.95 -1.48
CA ASP A 3 15.48 21.69 -1.51
C ASP A 3 15.84 20.44 -2.33
N CYS A 4 15.00 19.40 -2.24
CA CYS A 4 15.17 18.16 -3.01
C CYS A 4 15.03 18.33 -4.54
N ALA A 5 14.38 19.39 -5.00
CA ALA A 5 14.21 19.66 -6.43
C ALA A 5 15.38 20.44 -7.06
N VAL A 6 16.22 21.06 -6.25
CA VAL A 6 17.34 21.90 -6.71
C VAL A 6 18.71 21.35 -6.29
N TRP A 7 18.75 20.37 -5.38
CA TRP A 7 20.00 19.81 -4.92
C TRP A 7 20.68 18.96 -5.99
N THR A 8 21.98 19.18 -6.19
CA THR A 8 22.81 18.38 -7.09
C THR A 8 24.10 18.00 -6.36
N GLY A 9 24.30 16.70 -6.14
CA GLY A 9 25.57 16.19 -5.60
C GLY A 9 26.60 16.00 -6.71
N ARG A 10 27.87 16.28 -6.41
CA ARG A 10 28.99 16.11 -7.32
C ARG A 10 29.97 15.03 -6.88
N THR A 11 29.97 14.68 -5.58
CA THR A 11 30.85 13.66 -4.99
C THR A 11 30.03 12.62 -4.23
N ILE A 12 30.64 11.44 -4.00
CA ILE A 12 30.03 10.37 -3.20
C ILE A 12 29.80 10.83 -1.76
N GLU A 13 30.70 11.63 -1.21
CA GLU A 13 30.62 12.19 0.13
C GLU A 13 29.40 13.11 0.28
N GLU A 14 29.14 13.96 -0.72
CA GLU A 14 27.95 14.83 -0.75
C GLU A 14 26.66 14.00 -0.82
N PHE A 15 26.61 12.93 -1.63
CA PHE A 15 25.47 12.01 -1.69
C PHE A 15 25.22 11.33 -0.34
N ARG A 16 26.27 10.81 0.31
CA ARG A 16 26.16 10.18 1.63
C ARG A 16 25.67 11.15 2.69
N ALA A 17 26.22 12.37 2.72
CA ALA A 17 25.79 13.42 3.63
C ALA A 17 24.31 13.80 3.40
N LYS A 18 23.87 13.94 2.15
CA LYS A 18 22.48 14.20 1.82
C LYS A 18 21.57 13.05 2.23
N ALA A 19 21.97 11.81 1.96
CA ALA A 19 21.21 10.61 2.29
C ALA A 19 20.89 10.48 3.79
N SER A 20 21.80 10.89 4.67
CA SER A 20 21.58 10.89 6.11
C SER A 20 20.52 11.90 6.58
N GLY A 21 20.26 12.94 5.78
CA GLY A 21 19.29 14.00 6.08
C GLY A 21 17.95 13.88 5.37
N VAL A 22 17.72 12.77 4.61
CA VAL A 22 16.47 12.59 3.84
C VAL A 22 15.85 11.21 4.10
N GLY A 23 14.54 11.11 3.83
CA GLY A 23 13.79 9.87 3.99
C GLY A 23 13.54 9.50 5.46
N ILE A 24 13.28 8.24 5.70
CA ILE A 24 12.87 7.72 7.03
C ILE A 24 13.92 8.00 8.12
N LEU A 25 15.21 7.97 7.80
CA LEU A 25 16.28 8.25 8.76
C LEU A 25 16.23 9.67 9.32
N SER A 26 15.65 10.62 8.58
CA SER A 26 15.50 12.02 9.02
C SER A 26 14.31 12.25 9.95
N TYR A 27 13.37 11.29 10.08
CA TYR A 27 12.14 11.49 10.83
C TYR A 27 12.31 11.41 12.35
N SER A 28 13.32 10.73 12.84
CA SER A 28 13.67 10.66 14.27
C SER A 28 15.05 10.02 14.48
N ALA A 29 15.73 10.40 15.53
CA ALA A 29 16.92 9.69 16.02
C ALA A 29 16.57 8.37 16.71
N ASN A 30 15.33 8.21 17.18
CA ASN A 30 14.84 7.01 17.85
C ASN A 30 14.41 5.95 16.84
N ASP A 31 14.98 4.75 16.92
CA ASP A 31 14.74 3.63 16.03
C ASP A 31 13.30 3.11 16.09
N ASP A 32 12.70 3.09 17.29
CA ASP A 32 11.32 2.62 17.48
C ASP A 32 10.33 3.57 16.79
N ILE A 33 10.55 4.87 16.94
CA ILE A 33 9.74 5.91 16.26
C ILE A 33 9.87 5.78 14.74
N ARG A 34 11.08 5.58 14.21
CA ARG A 34 11.30 5.35 12.77
C ARG A 34 10.61 4.08 12.29
N SER A 35 10.68 3.02 13.08
CA SER A 35 10.03 1.74 12.75
C SER A 35 8.51 1.87 12.68
N LEU A 36 7.89 2.53 13.66
CA LEU A 36 6.45 2.79 13.67
C LEU A 36 6.01 3.65 12.47
N LYS A 37 6.76 4.71 12.15
CA LYS A 37 6.51 5.53 10.96
C LYS A 37 6.66 4.73 9.66
N SER A 38 7.63 3.82 9.60
CA SER A 38 7.80 2.91 8.46
C SER A 38 6.62 1.97 8.29
N LEU A 39 6.10 1.39 9.38
CA LEU A 39 4.92 0.53 9.35
C LEU A 39 3.69 1.26 8.81
N ILE A 40 3.48 2.51 9.24
CA ILE A 40 2.41 3.36 8.69
C ILE A 40 2.56 3.52 7.18
N LEU A 41 3.77 3.89 6.71
CA LEU A 41 4.03 4.09 5.28
C LEU A 41 3.84 2.80 4.46
N TYR A 42 4.29 1.65 4.95
CA TYR A 42 4.07 0.36 4.27
C TYR A 42 2.59 0.00 4.22
N GLY A 43 1.86 0.19 5.32
CA GLY A 43 0.42 -0.03 5.36
C GLY A 43 -0.32 0.88 4.37
N LEU A 44 0.04 2.17 4.33
CA LEU A 44 -0.55 3.13 3.39
C LEU A 44 -0.30 2.75 1.92
N LYS A 45 0.88 2.23 1.59
CA LYS A 45 1.16 1.72 0.23
C LYS A 45 0.22 0.57 -0.15
N GLY A 46 -0.02 -0.36 0.78
CA GLY A 46 -0.95 -1.47 0.55
C GLY A 46 -2.39 -0.98 0.40
N ILE A 47 -2.84 -0.08 1.27
CA ILE A 47 -4.17 0.54 1.17
C ILE A 47 -4.35 1.25 -0.18
N ALA A 48 -3.37 2.06 -0.59
CA ALA A 48 -3.42 2.78 -1.86
C ALA A 48 -3.52 1.84 -3.06
N ALA A 49 -2.76 0.73 -3.06
CA ALA A 49 -2.81 -0.25 -4.15
C ALA A 49 -4.18 -0.92 -4.26
N TYR A 50 -4.78 -1.36 -3.16
CA TYR A 50 -6.10 -1.98 -3.16
C TYR A 50 -7.22 -0.98 -3.47
N ALA A 51 -7.11 0.26 -2.94
CA ALA A 51 -8.06 1.31 -3.24
C ALA A 51 -8.06 1.69 -4.73
N GLU A 52 -6.88 1.74 -5.36
CA GLU A 52 -6.74 1.99 -6.79
C GLU A 52 -7.39 0.87 -7.63
N HIS A 53 -7.17 -0.40 -7.28
CA HIS A 53 -7.82 -1.50 -7.96
C HIS A 53 -9.35 -1.46 -7.84
N ALA A 54 -9.88 -1.09 -6.68
CA ALA A 54 -11.32 -0.89 -6.51
C ALA A 54 -11.83 0.31 -7.34
N ALA A 55 -11.05 1.40 -7.37
CA ALA A 55 -11.37 2.61 -8.13
C ALA A 55 -11.45 2.37 -9.64
N VAL A 56 -10.58 1.53 -10.21
CA VAL A 56 -10.65 1.12 -11.63
C VAL A 56 -11.99 0.47 -11.96
N LEU A 57 -12.62 -0.21 -10.99
CA LEU A 57 -13.95 -0.81 -11.12
C LEU A 57 -15.09 0.15 -10.74
N GLY A 58 -14.79 1.41 -10.44
CA GLY A 58 -15.77 2.42 -10.07
C GLY A 58 -16.19 2.43 -8.60
N TYR A 59 -15.46 1.72 -7.72
CA TYR A 59 -15.76 1.64 -6.29
C TYR A 59 -14.82 2.53 -5.49
N TYR A 60 -15.40 3.45 -4.72
CA TYR A 60 -14.68 4.44 -3.91
C TYR A 60 -15.18 4.42 -2.47
N ASP A 61 -14.33 4.83 -1.54
CA ASP A 61 -14.67 5.07 -0.13
C ASP A 61 -13.89 6.29 0.38
N ASP A 62 -14.63 7.37 0.63
CA ASP A 62 -14.04 8.65 1.06
C ASP A 62 -13.38 8.55 2.44
N GLU A 63 -13.83 7.66 3.32
CA GLU A 63 -13.22 7.47 4.63
C GLU A 63 -11.81 6.85 4.50
N ILE A 64 -11.61 5.95 3.55
CA ILE A 64 -10.30 5.37 3.24
C ILE A 64 -9.36 6.48 2.75
N THR A 65 -9.82 7.29 1.80
CA THR A 65 -9.04 8.40 1.26
C THR A 65 -8.69 9.44 2.33
N ALA A 66 -9.67 9.84 3.15
CA ALA A 66 -9.44 10.77 4.25
C ALA A 66 -8.45 10.23 5.28
N PHE A 67 -8.54 8.92 5.60
CA PHE A 67 -7.57 8.28 6.48
C PHE A 67 -6.16 8.28 5.89
N MET A 68 -5.99 7.92 4.62
CA MET A 68 -4.67 7.92 3.96
C MET A 68 -4.01 9.30 4.03
N ILE A 69 -4.76 10.37 3.75
CA ILE A 69 -4.26 11.75 3.84
C ILE A 69 -3.84 12.07 5.27
N LYS A 70 -4.68 11.76 6.27
CA LYS A 70 -4.40 12.00 7.68
C LYS A 70 -3.16 11.26 8.16
N ALA A 71 -3.06 9.98 7.84
CA ALA A 71 -1.94 9.13 8.25
C ALA A 71 -0.64 9.57 7.57
N LEU A 72 -0.65 9.87 6.28
CA LEU A 72 0.51 10.38 5.57
C LEU A 72 0.98 11.73 6.15
N ALA A 73 0.06 12.64 6.47
CA ALA A 73 0.36 13.93 7.08
C ALA A 73 0.86 13.80 8.54
N SER A 74 0.71 12.65 9.18
CA SER A 74 1.24 12.41 10.54
C SER A 74 2.72 12.02 10.54
N VAL A 75 3.22 11.43 9.46
CA VAL A 75 4.60 10.89 9.38
C VAL A 75 5.69 11.93 9.64
N PRO A 76 5.65 13.16 9.11
CA PRO A 76 6.65 14.18 9.39
C PRO A 76 6.50 14.83 10.77
N LYS A 77 5.41 14.58 11.50
CA LYS A 77 5.17 15.18 12.81
C LYS A 77 5.96 14.49 13.92
N GLU A 78 6.25 15.23 14.98
CA GLU A 78 6.75 14.67 16.23
C GLU A 78 5.57 14.13 17.04
N LEU A 79 5.40 12.81 17.02
CA LEU A 79 4.38 12.08 17.75
C LEU A 79 5.05 11.11 18.73
N SER A 80 4.37 10.83 19.82
CA SER A 80 4.79 9.82 20.80
C SER A 80 4.69 8.40 20.22
N ALA A 81 5.37 7.44 20.85
CA ALA A 81 5.28 6.03 20.46
C ALA A 81 3.84 5.50 20.58
N ASP A 82 3.09 5.93 21.60
CA ASP A 82 1.69 5.51 21.80
C ASP A 82 0.78 6.04 20.68
N GLU A 83 0.92 7.30 20.28
CA GLU A 83 0.17 7.90 19.18
C GLU A 83 0.49 7.22 17.84
N LEU A 84 1.77 6.90 17.60
CA LEU A 84 2.18 6.19 16.40
C LEU A 84 1.68 4.74 16.40
N THR A 85 1.70 4.06 17.55
CA THR A 85 1.15 2.71 17.70
C THR A 85 -0.35 2.69 17.40
N ALA A 86 -1.10 3.65 17.95
CA ALA A 86 -2.52 3.80 17.62
C ALA A 86 -2.75 4.04 16.13
N MET A 87 -1.88 4.84 15.48
CA MET A 87 -1.96 5.07 14.03
C MET A 87 -1.64 3.81 13.23
N VAL A 88 -0.67 2.98 13.65
CA VAL A 88 -0.35 1.68 13.02
C VAL A 88 -1.56 0.74 13.08
N ILE A 89 -2.19 0.61 14.26
CA ILE A 89 -3.40 -0.21 14.43
C ILE A 89 -4.51 0.28 13.50
N LYS A 90 -4.73 1.60 13.48
CA LYS A 90 -5.76 2.18 12.60
C LYS A 90 -5.45 2.00 11.10
N THR A 91 -4.18 1.98 10.74
CA THR A 91 -3.74 1.64 9.37
C THR A 91 -4.11 0.20 9.03
N GLY A 92 -3.89 -0.74 9.94
CA GLY A 92 -4.32 -2.13 9.77
C GLY A 92 -5.84 -2.29 9.61
N GLU A 93 -6.63 -1.65 10.46
CA GLU A 93 -8.10 -1.66 10.34
C GLU A 93 -8.57 -1.09 8.98
N THR A 94 -7.95 0.00 8.53
CA THR A 94 -8.29 0.62 7.25
C THR A 94 -7.86 -0.28 6.08
N ALA A 95 -6.75 -1.01 6.20
CA ALA A 95 -6.34 -1.99 5.20
C ALA A 95 -7.37 -3.11 5.04
N VAL A 96 -7.90 -3.66 6.14
CA VAL A 96 -8.98 -4.66 6.10
C VAL A 96 -10.24 -4.09 5.43
N LYS A 97 -10.63 -2.86 5.77
CA LYS A 97 -11.76 -2.18 5.12
C LYS A 97 -11.54 -2.03 3.60
N THR A 98 -10.33 -1.69 3.20
CA THR A 98 -9.98 -1.53 1.78
C THR A 98 -9.99 -2.87 1.03
N MET A 99 -9.53 -3.94 1.66
CA MET A 99 -9.63 -5.30 1.11
C MET A 99 -11.09 -5.72 0.92
N ALA A 100 -11.96 -5.42 1.88
CA ALA A 100 -13.40 -5.69 1.75
C ALA A 100 -14.06 -4.88 0.62
N LEU A 101 -13.62 -3.62 0.42
CA LEU A 101 -14.07 -2.81 -0.71
C LEU A 101 -13.67 -3.44 -2.05
N LEU A 102 -12.41 -3.89 -2.17
CA LEU A 102 -11.91 -4.53 -3.38
C LEU A 102 -12.60 -5.88 -3.64
N ASP A 103 -12.81 -6.70 -2.60
CA ASP A 103 -13.53 -7.96 -2.71
C ASP A 103 -14.97 -7.74 -3.25
N ARG A 104 -15.67 -6.75 -2.70
CA ARG A 104 -16.98 -6.36 -3.19
C ARG A 104 -16.93 -5.90 -4.63
N ALA A 105 -15.99 -5.03 -4.99
CA ALA A 105 -15.82 -4.52 -6.34
C ALA A 105 -15.60 -5.65 -7.35
N ASN A 106 -14.72 -6.58 -7.05
CA ASN A 106 -14.44 -7.75 -7.89
C ASN A 106 -15.65 -8.67 -8.00
N THR A 107 -16.30 -8.99 -6.88
CA THR A 107 -17.44 -9.93 -6.83
C THR A 107 -18.64 -9.37 -7.58
N GLU A 108 -18.94 -8.07 -7.44
CA GLU A 108 -20.06 -7.42 -8.14
C GLU A 108 -19.78 -7.23 -9.64
N THR A 109 -18.50 -7.05 -10.02
CA THR A 109 -18.12 -6.85 -11.42
C THR A 109 -17.96 -8.15 -12.20
N TYR A 110 -17.31 -9.16 -11.59
CA TYR A 110 -16.90 -10.39 -12.27
C TYR A 110 -17.61 -11.66 -11.80
N GLY A 111 -18.41 -11.55 -10.72
CA GLY A 111 -19.00 -12.70 -10.05
C GLY A 111 -18.03 -13.39 -9.10
N LYS A 112 -18.50 -14.49 -8.48
CA LYS A 112 -17.65 -15.30 -7.60
C LYS A 112 -16.72 -16.18 -8.43
N PRO A 113 -15.46 -16.34 -7.99
CA PRO A 113 -14.54 -17.25 -8.67
C PRO A 113 -15.11 -18.67 -8.70
N GLU A 114 -15.10 -19.29 -9.88
CA GLU A 114 -15.48 -20.70 -10.04
C GLU A 114 -14.28 -21.63 -9.86
N ILE A 115 -14.57 -22.91 -9.56
CA ILE A 115 -13.53 -23.91 -9.40
C ILE A 115 -12.88 -24.16 -10.76
N THR A 116 -11.58 -23.91 -10.84
CA THR A 116 -10.79 -24.21 -12.04
C THR A 116 -10.49 -25.69 -12.08
N LYS A 117 -10.92 -26.39 -13.15
CA LYS A 117 -10.54 -27.79 -13.40
C LYS A 117 -9.18 -27.86 -14.06
N VAL A 118 -8.35 -28.77 -13.59
CA VAL A 118 -7.02 -29.05 -14.16
C VAL A 118 -7.11 -30.35 -14.94
N PHE A 119 -6.72 -30.30 -16.21
CA PHE A 119 -6.70 -31.48 -17.08
C PHE A 119 -5.27 -31.75 -17.55
N LYS A 120 -4.90 -33.03 -17.61
CA LYS A 120 -3.70 -33.45 -18.32
C LYS A 120 -4.03 -33.61 -19.79
N VAL A 121 -3.40 -32.82 -20.64
CA VAL A 121 -3.55 -32.86 -22.08
C VAL A 121 -2.22 -33.35 -22.67
N SER A 122 -2.17 -34.59 -23.20
CA SER A 122 -0.95 -35.18 -23.76
C SER A 122 0.27 -35.09 -22.82
N GLU A 123 1.28 -34.33 -23.17
CA GLU A 123 2.53 -34.20 -22.37
C GLU A 123 2.55 -32.95 -21.46
N GLY A 124 1.45 -32.21 -21.37
CA GLY A 124 1.35 -30.99 -20.56
C GLY A 124 0.16 -30.94 -19.62
N TRP A 125 0.14 -29.92 -18.77
CA TRP A 125 -1.00 -29.56 -17.94
C TRP A 125 -1.58 -28.24 -18.45
N SER A 126 -2.91 -28.17 -18.60
CA SER A 126 -3.63 -26.97 -19.01
C SER A 126 -4.66 -26.60 -17.96
N PHE A 127 -4.77 -25.29 -17.65
CA PHE A 127 -5.84 -24.73 -16.84
C PHE A 127 -6.92 -24.19 -17.76
N VAL A 128 -8.13 -24.75 -17.68
CA VAL A 128 -9.26 -24.31 -18.50
C VAL A 128 -10.38 -23.87 -17.58
N ARG A 129 -10.92 -22.68 -17.79
CA ARG A 129 -12.16 -22.26 -17.16
C ARG A 129 -13.32 -23.12 -17.67
N PHE A 130 -14.27 -23.41 -16.80
CA PHE A 130 -15.42 -24.23 -17.14
C PHE A 130 -16.23 -23.62 -18.30
N ASP A 131 -16.31 -22.28 -18.35
CA ASP A 131 -17.04 -21.55 -19.39
C ASP A 131 -16.40 -21.65 -20.77
N ASP A 132 -15.08 -21.86 -20.85
CA ASP A 132 -14.35 -22.00 -22.11
C ASP A 132 -14.54 -23.38 -22.76
N MET A 133 -15.19 -24.32 -22.06
CA MET A 133 -15.45 -25.70 -22.55
C MET A 133 -16.84 -25.85 -23.20
N MET A 134 -17.67 -24.82 -23.17
CA MET A 134 -19.04 -24.85 -23.69
C MET A 134 -19.20 -24.17 -25.06
N VAL A 135 -18.10 -23.98 -25.81
CA VAL A 135 -18.10 -23.44 -27.18
C VAL A 135 -17.82 -24.53 -28.18
#